data_b75c59b3afde13391c0418f964c11c6c
#
_entry.id   b75c59b3afde13391c0418f964c11c6c
#
_cell.length_a   1.000
_cell.length_b   1.000
_cell.length_c   1.000
_cell.angle_alpha   90.00
_cell.angle_beta   90.00
_cell.angle_gamma   90.00
#
_symmetry.space_group_name_H-M   'P 1'
#
loop_
_entity.id
_entity.type
_entity.pdbx_description
1 polymer ?
#
loop_
_entity_poly.entity_id
_entity_poly.type
_entity_poly.pdbx_seq_one_letter_code
_entity_poly.pdbx_strand_id
1 'polypeptide(L)'
;MSVYEYIKNNVNVKISPSTLHGVGIFALRDIHVGEVLFTEWEGESGRYQLTQKEIDSLDIGVKTHLYDMFQFSKTDDVWQFNVYLEKNCYWIFKSPTHWINSCSWDSEPNIDIETLRVLKPIKAGTELLTKYGKYQKLKSNRAI
;
A
#
# COMPACT_ATOMS: atom_id res chain seq x y z
N MET A 1 -18.53 2.59 3.97
CA MET A 1 -17.65 2.54 2.79
C MET A 1 -17.81 1.19 2.12
N SER A 2 -18.06 1.18 0.82
CA SER A 2 -18.12 -0.07 0.05
C SER A 2 -16.74 -0.71 -0.10
N VAL A 3 -16.72 -1.99 -0.44
CA VAL A 3 -15.46 -2.69 -0.72
C VAL A 3 -14.72 -2.02 -1.88
N TYR A 4 -15.45 -1.64 -2.94
CA TYR A 4 -14.85 -0.94 -4.07
C TYR A 4 -14.20 0.39 -3.65
N GLU A 5 -14.90 1.20 -2.87
CA GLU A 5 -14.36 2.47 -2.39
C GLU A 5 -13.14 2.27 -1.49
N TYR A 6 -13.20 1.26 -0.62
CA TYR A 6 -12.06 0.93 0.21
C TYR A 6 -10.84 0.56 -0.63
N ILE A 7 -11.01 -0.32 -1.60
CA ILE A 7 -9.91 -0.73 -2.50
C ILE A 7 -9.37 0.46 -3.29
N LYS A 8 -10.27 1.25 -3.86
CA LYS A 8 -9.87 2.44 -4.62
C LYS A 8 -9.01 3.40 -3.80
N ASN A 9 -9.32 3.58 -2.52
CA ASN A 9 -8.64 4.55 -1.67
C ASN A 9 -7.45 3.97 -0.90
N ASN A 10 -7.34 2.65 -0.75
CA ASN A 10 -6.34 2.04 0.12
C ASN A 10 -5.36 1.10 -0.59
N VAL A 11 -5.64 0.66 -1.80
CA VAL A 11 -4.69 -0.13 -2.59
C VAL A 11 -3.79 0.84 -3.34
N ASN A 12 -2.82 1.40 -2.64
CA ASN A 12 -1.98 2.47 -3.14
C ASN A 12 -0.54 2.03 -3.36
N VAL A 13 -0.16 0.90 -2.79
CA VAL A 13 1.23 0.46 -2.72
C VAL A 13 1.33 -1.05 -2.85
N LYS A 14 2.53 -1.51 -3.18
CA LYS A 14 2.88 -2.93 -3.17
C LYS A 14 4.23 -3.15 -2.49
N ILE A 15 4.45 -4.38 -2.02
CA ILE A 15 5.76 -4.81 -1.56
C ILE A 15 6.57 -5.25 -2.78
N SER A 16 7.80 -4.80 -2.86
CA SER A 16 8.70 -5.12 -3.97
C SER A 16 10.14 -5.09 -3.48
N PRO A 17 11.09 -5.77 -4.17
CA PRO A 17 12.49 -5.66 -3.82
C PRO A 17 12.96 -4.21 -3.86
N SER A 18 13.72 -3.80 -2.84
CA SER A 18 14.26 -2.46 -2.72
C SER A 18 15.73 -2.44 -3.12
N THR A 19 16.15 -1.37 -3.80
CA THR A 19 17.58 -1.15 -4.10
C THR A 19 18.36 -0.69 -2.87
N LEU A 20 17.64 -0.23 -1.83
CA LEU A 20 18.26 0.28 -0.62
C LEU A 20 18.46 -0.81 0.44
N HIS A 21 17.43 -1.62 0.67
CA HIS A 21 17.50 -2.65 1.69
C HIS A 21 16.32 -3.64 1.53
N GLY A 22 16.65 -4.92 1.31
CA GLY A 22 15.69 -6.01 1.28
C GLY A 22 14.47 -5.75 0.39
N VAL A 23 13.30 -5.70 1.01
CA VAL A 23 12.06 -5.29 0.36
C VAL A 23 11.63 -3.92 0.86
N GLY A 24 10.79 -3.26 0.09
CA GLY A 24 10.21 -1.97 0.46
C GLY A 24 8.79 -1.84 -0.03
N ILE A 25 8.21 -0.70 0.21
CA ILE A 25 6.86 -0.35 -0.21
C ILE A 25 6.96 0.63 -1.39
N PHE A 26 6.29 0.30 -2.49
CA PHE A 26 6.35 1.08 -3.72
C PHE A 26 4.96 1.57 -4.12
N ALA A 27 4.88 2.82 -4.56
CA ALA A 27 3.63 3.42 -5.00
C ALA A 27 3.11 2.75 -6.29
N LEU A 28 1.82 2.44 -6.31
CA LEU A 28 1.14 1.90 -7.49
C LEU A 28 0.58 2.98 -8.40
N ARG A 29 0.38 4.17 -7.88
CA ARG A 29 -0.15 5.33 -8.58
C ARG A 29 0.57 6.59 -8.12
N ASP A 30 0.32 7.70 -8.81
CA ASP A 30 0.79 9.00 -8.35
C ASP A 30 0.02 9.38 -7.08
N ILE A 31 0.74 9.87 -6.08
CA ILE A 31 0.20 10.18 -4.76
C ILE A 31 0.50 11.63 -4.44
N HIS A 32 -0.51 12.33 -3.88
CA HIS A 32 -0.41 13.75 -3.57
C HIS A 32 -0.04 14.00 -2.11
N VAL A 33 0.57 15.15 -1.86
CA VAL A 33 0.91 15.60 -0.51
C VAL A 33 -0.34 15.64 0.36
N GLY A 34 -0.21 15.14 1.58
CA GLY A 34 -1.30 15.15 2.55
C GLY A 34 -2.22 13.94 2.52
N GLU A 35 -2.12 13.09 1.48
CA GLU A 35 -2.90 11.86 1.47
C GLU A 35 -2.48 10.95 2.63
N VAL A 36 -3.45 10.27 3.22
CA VAL A 36 -3.24 9.19 4.18
C VAL A 36 -3.45 7.88 3.42
N LEU A 37 -2.36 7.13 3.21
CA LEU A 37 -2.37 5.98 2.30
C LEU A 37 -2.97 4.72 2.88
N PHE A 38 -3.06 4.64 4.19
CA PHE A 38 -3.43 3.40 4.87
C PHE A 38 -4.53 3.68 5.89
N THR A 39 -5.67 3.03 5.71
CA THR A 39 -6.71 2.96 6.74
C THR A 39 -7.15 1.52 6.89
N GLU A 40 -7.59 1.17 8.08
CA GLU A 40 -8.05 -0.18 8.38
C GLU A 40 -9.41 -0.44 7.73
N TRP A 41 -9.63 -1.69 7.30
CA TRP A 41 -10.95 -2.14 6.90
C TRP A 41 -11.83 -2.30 8.13
N GLU A 42 -12.95 -1.61 8.17
CA GLU A 42 -13.87 -1.63 9.31
C GLU A 42 -15.00 -2.63 9.14
N GLY A 43 -15.19 -3.17 7.94
CA GLY A 43 -16.22 -4.19 7.68
C GLY A 43 -15.81 -5.57 8.19
N GLU A 44 -16.67 -6.54 7.99
CA GLU A 44 -16.40 -7.92 8.41
C GLU A 44 -15.28 -8.53 7.57
N SER A 45 -14.53 -9.42 8.20
CA SER A 45 -13.52 -10.22 7.51
C SER A 45 -14.20 -11.17 6.53
N GLY A 46 -13.64 -11.30 5.35
CA GLY A 46 -14.17 -12.25 4.39
C GLY A 46 -13.72 -11.98 2.97
N ARG A 47 -14.26 -12.80 2.08
CA ARG A 47 -14.05 -12.68 0.65
C ARG A 47 -15.13 -11.79 0.06
N TYR A 48 -14.72 -10.82 -0.73
CA TYR A 48 -15.61 -9.89 -1.41
C TYR A 48 -15.36 -9.94 -2.90
N GLN A 49 -16.36 -9.57 -3.68
CA GLN A 49 -16.27 -9.59 -5.13
C GLN A 49 -16.36 -8.17 -5.70
N LEU A 50 -15.51 -7.91 -6.68
CA LEU A 50 -15.56 -6.70 -7.49
C LEU A 50 -15.94 -7.08 -8.92
N THR A 51 -16.76 -6.25 -9.55
CA THR A 51 -17.13 -6.43 -10.95
C THR A 51 -15.99 -6.01 -11.87
N GLN A 52 -16.02 -6.51 -13.10
CA GLN A 52 -15.05 -6.09 -14.13
C GLN A 52 -15.09 -4.57 -14.32
N LYS A 53 -16.28 -3.98 -14.30
CA LYS A 53 -16.46 -2.54 -14.44
C LYS A 53 -15.77 -1.76 -13.30
N GLU A 54 -15.90 -2.25 -12.08
CA GLU A 54 -15.24 -1.63 -10.91
C GLU A 54 -13.72 -1.72 -11.05
N ILE A 55 -13.19 -2.88 -11.40
CA ILE A 55 -11.76 -3.08 -11.62
C ILE A 55 -11.25 -2.16 -12.74
N ASP A 56 -11.98 -2.08 -13.85
CA ASP A 56 -11.56 -1.28 -15.00
C ASP A 56 -11.54 0.22 -14.72
N SER A 57 -12.26 0.67 -13.69
CA SER A 57 -12.28 2.08 -13.29
C SER A 57 -11.13 2.48 -12.38
N LEU A 58 -10.32 1.52 -11.91
CA LEU A 58 -9.19 1.80 -11.03
C LEU A 58 -7.98 2.31 -11.83
N ASP A 59 -7.07 3.00 -11.15
CA ASP A 59 -5.79 3.38 -11.71
C ASP A 59 -5.07 2.15 -12.29
N ILE A 60 -4.37 2.31 -13.41
CA ILE A 60 -3.76 1.19 -14.12
C ILE A 60 -2.75 0.43 -13.26
N GLY A 61 -1.98 1.12 -12.42
CA GLY A 61 -1.04 0.48 -11.51
C GLY A 61 -1.75 -0.37 -10.46
N VAL A 62 -2.83 0.15 -9.91
CA VAL A 62 -3.67 -0.56 -8.93
C VAL A 62 -4.31 -1.79 -9.59
N LYS A 63 -4.90 -1.60 -10.76
CA LYS A 63 -5.53 -2.68 -11.52
C LYS A 63 -4.53 -3.81 -11.80
N THR A 64 -3.35 -3.47 -12.30
CA THR A 64 -2.31 -4.46 -12.61
C THR A 64 -1.90 -5.24 -11.36
N HIS A 65 -1.72 -4.55 -10.25
CA HIS A 65 -1.38 -5.20 -8.99
C HIS A 65 -2.45 -6.17 -8.51
N LEU A 66 -3.72 -5.80 -8.63
CA LEU A 66 -4.83 -6.69 -8.27
C LEU A 66 -4.87 -7.94 -9.15
N TYR A 67 -4.61 -7.80 -10.45
CA TYR A 67 -4.50 -8.95 -11.34
C TYR A 67 -3.38 -9.91 -10.95
N ASP A 68 -2.27 -9.37 -10.44
CA ASP A 68 -1.14 -10.19 -10.00
C ASP A 68 -1.43 -10.94 -8.69
N MET A 69 -2.26 -10.37 -7.83
CA MET A 69 -2.49 -10.93 -6.48
C MET A 69 -3.70 -11.82 -6.37
N PHE A 70 -4.74 -11.60 -7.17
CA PHE A 70 -6.03 -12.23 -6.97
C PHE A 70 -6.50 -12.94 -8.22
N GLN A 71 -7.45 -13.82 -8.02
CA GLN A 71 -8.00 -14.65 -9.10
C GLN A 71 -9.36 -14.15 -9.54
N PHE A 72 -9.60 -14.27 -10.84
CA PHE A 72 -10.93 -14.15 -11.38
C PHE A 72 -11.73 -15.42 -11.14
N SER A 73 -13.00 -15.27 -10.90
CA SER A 73 -13.97 -16.34 -11.02
C SER A 73 -15.04 -15.95 -12.02
N LYS A 74 -15.59 -16.93 -12.69
CA LYS A 74 -16.65 -16.71 -13.65
C LYS A 74 -17.91 -17.39 -13.14
N THR A 75 -18.97 -16.60 -12.90
CA THR A 75 -20.27 -17.11 -12.47
C THR A 75 -21.31 -16.57 -13.42
N ASP A 76 -22.12 -17.46 -14.02
CA ASP A 76 -23.16 -17.09 -14.99
C ASP A 76 -22.63 -16.21 -16.14
N ASP A 77 -21.47 -16.61 -16.71
CA ASP A 77 -20.77 -15.89 -17.75
C ASP A 77 -20.31 -14.48 -17.40
N VAL A 78 -20.33 -14.12 -16.13
CA VAL A 78 -19.85 -12.84 -15.63
C VAL A 78 -18.53 -13.04 -14.88
N TRP A 79 -17.50 -12.33 -15.29
CA TRP A 79 -16.23 -12.31 -14.58
C TRP A 79 -16.32 -11.46 -13.35
N GLN A 80 -15.88 -12.01 -12.23
CA GLN A 80 -15.78 -11.33 -10.94
C GLN A 80 -14.39 -11.49 -10.36
N PHE A 81 -13.97 -10.48 -9.65
CA PHE A 81 -12.68 -10.45 -9.02
C PHE A 81 -12.84 -10.65 -7.52
N ASN A 82 -12.17 -11.65 -6.96
CA ASN A 82 -12.28 -11.98 -5.55
C ASN A 82 -11.16 -11.35 -4.76
N VAL A 83 -11.50 -10.56 -3.75
CA VAL A 83 -10.54 -9.97 -2.81
C VAL A 83 -10.87 -10.42 -1.40
N TYR A 84 -9.85 -10.54 -0.57
CA TYR A 84 -10.02 -10.84 0.85
C TYR A 84 -9.67 -9.62 1.67
N LEU A 85 -10.56 -9.24 2.58
CA LEU A 85 -10.33 -8.14 3.53
C LEU A 85 -10.48 -8.66 4.95
N GLU A 86 -9.65 -8.19 5.84
CA GLU A 86 -9.66 -8.58 7.24
C GLU A 86 -10.00 -7.36 8.10
N LYS A 87 -10.97 -7.55 8.99
CA LYS A 87 -11.42 -6.49 9.89
C LYS A 87 -10.28 -5.98 10.76
N ASN A 88 -10.19 -4.67 10.90
CA ASN A 88 -9.17 -3.97 11.67
C ASN A 88 -7.75 -4.18 11.14
N CYS A 89 -7.62 -4.51 9.86
CA CYS A 89 -6.32 -4.66 9.22
C CYS A 89 -6.19 -3.71 8.04
N TYR A 90 -4.96 -3.27 7.80
CA TYR A 90 -4.62 -2.52 6.61
C TYR A 90 -4.61 -3.44 5.39
N TRP A 91 -4.67 -2.87 4.21
CA TRP A 91 -4.61 -3.62 2.96
C TRP A 91 -3.34 -4.47 2.85
N ILE A 92 -2.20 -3.92 3.23
CA ILE A 92 -0.94 -4.66 3.29
C ILE A 92 -0.63 -4.96 4.74
N PHE A 93 -0.96 -6.20 5.20
CA PHE A 93 -0.62 -6.69 6.53
C PHE A 93 -1.17 -5.83 7.68
N LYS A 94 -0.84 -6.23 8.89
CA LYS A 94 -1.29 -5.54 10.10
C LYS A 94 -0.61 -4.20 10.32
N SER A 95 0.60 -4.02 9.78
CA SER A 95 1.33 -2.77 9.94
C SER A 95 2.20 -2.51 8.72
N PRO A 96 1.82 -1.54 7.88
CA PRO A 96 2.63 -1.18 6.73
C PRO A 96 3.98 -0.60 7.11
N THR A 97 4.11 -0.06 8.32
CA THR A 97 5.35 0.58 8.78
C THR A 97 6.52 -0.39 8.90
N HIS A 98 6.26 -1.69 9.05
CA HIS A 98 7.33 -2.70 9.08
C HIS A 98 8.14 -2.77 7.79
N TRP A 99 7.55 -2.35 6.68
CA TRP A 99 8.11 -2.55 5.35
C TRP A 99 8.65 -1.26 4.72
N ILE A 100 8.42 -0.12 5.36
CA ILE A 100 8.88 1.17 4.85
C ILE A 100 10.33 1.39 5.27
N ASN A 101 11.22 1.54 4.30
CA ASN A 101 12.64 1.76 4.53
C ASN A 101 12.93 3.22 4.89
N SER A 102 14.09 3.44 5.51
CA SER A 102 14.58 4.78 5.79
C SER A 102 15.36 5.34 4.61
N CYS A 103 15.14 6.61 4.29
CA CYS A 103 15.99 7.33 3.34
C CYS A 103 17.36 7.64 3.97
N SER A 104 18.31 8.04 3.13
CA SER A 104 19.64 8.45 3.60
C SER A 104 19.58 9.76 4.38
N TRP A 105 20.65 10.06 5.10
CA TRP A 105 20.75 11.23 5.97
C TRP A 105 20.48 12.55 5.28
N ASP A 106 20.96 12.68 4.05
CA ASP A 106 20.90 13.90 3.26
C ASP A 106 19.67 13.93 2.33
N SER A 107 18.84 12.90 2.39
CA SER A 107 17.61 12.83 1.60
C SER A 107 16.40 13.21 2.42
N GLU A 108 15.37 13.68 1.73
CA GLU A 108 14.09 13.98 2.36
C GLU A 108 13.14 12.79 2.28
N PRO A 109 12.43 12.48 3.37
CA PRO A 109 11.43 11.42 3.35
C PRO A 109 10.22 11.84 2.52
N ASN A 110 9.51 10.88 1.95
CA ASN A 110 8.25 11.16 1.26
C ASN A 110 7.01 10.76 2.05
N ILE A 111 7.17 10.04 3.16
CA ILE A 111 6.07 9.69 4.04
C ILE A 111 6.49 9.83 5.51
N ASP A 112 5.56 10.28 6.34
CA ASP A 112 5.72 10.33 7.79
C ASP A 112 5.26 8.99 8.37
N ILE A 113 6.17 8.29 9.06
CA ILE A 113 5.87 6.95 9.59
C ILE A 113 4.89 6.98 10.77
N GLU A 114 4.79 8.09 11.48
CA GLU A 114 3.90 8.19 12.64
C GLU A 114 2.46 8.47 12.22
N THR A 115 2.27 9.39 11.27
CA THR A 115 0.94 9.79 10.80
C THR A 115 0.50 9.07 9.54
N LEU A 116 1.43 8.43 8.84
CA LEU A 116 1.24 7.80 7.53
C LEU A 116 0.79 8.80 6.45
N ARG A 117 1.08 10.07 6.66
CA ARG A 117 0.79 11.12 5.68
C ARG A 117 1.93 11.29 4.70
N VAL A 118 1.56 11.52 3.47
CA VAL A 118 2.50 11.80 2.39
C VAL A 118 3.04 13.22 2.55
N LEU A 119 4.36 13.36 2.56
CA LEU A 119 5.07 14.62 2.81
C LEU A 119 5.40 15.38 1.54
N LYS A 120 5.59 14.69 0.43
CA LYS A 120 5.86 15.28 -0.87
C LYS A 120 5.26 14.39 -1.97
N PRO A 121 5.03 14.90 -3.18
CA PRO A 121 4.44 14.10 -4.25
C PRO A 121 5.26 12.83 -4.50
N ILE A 122 4.57 11.71 -4.67
CA ILE A 122 5.19 10.42 -4.97
C ILE A 122 4.65 9.95 -6.31
N LYS A 123 5.54 9.65 -7.24
CA LYS A 123 5.15 9.11 -8.55
C LYS A 123 4.99 7.60 -8.47
N ALA A 124 4.09 7.07 -9.29
CA ALA A 124 3.94 5.62 -9.45
C ALA A 124 5.30 4.96 -9.68
N GLY A 125 5.55 3.84 -9.02
CA GLY A 125 6.80 3.11 -9.10
C GLY A 125 7.89 3.58 -8.12
N THR A 126 7.66 4.66 -7.37
CA THR A 126 8.63 5.19 -6.41
C THR A 126 8.48 4.52 -5.06
N GLU A 127 9.59 4.21 -4.42
CA GLU A 127 9.61 3.64 -3.08
C GLU A 127 9.18 4.68 -2.04
N LEU A 128 8.33 4.26 -1.09
CA LEU A 128 7.98 5.07 0.08
C LEU A 128 9.13 4.99 1.07
N LEU A 129 9.65 6.14 1.46
CA LEU A 129 10.77 6.25 2.38
C LEU A 129 10.44 7.21 3.50
N THR A 130 10.72 6.78 4.71
CA THR A 130 10.63 7.61 5.90
C THR A 130 12.03 7.93 6.41
N LYS A 131 12.13 8.70 7.48
CA LYS A 131 13.40 9.00 8.10
C LYS A 131 13.39 8.51 9.55
N TYR A 132 14.20 7.53 9.84
CA TYR A 132 14.29 6.93 11.18
C TYR A 132 15.12 7.79 12.15
N GLY A 133 15.14 9.10 11.97
CA GLY A 133 16.02 9.98 12.73
C GLY A 133 15.97 9.78 14.23
N LYS A 134 14.77 9.58 14.77
CA LYS A 134 14.58 9.33 16.21
C LYS A 134 15.14 7.99 16.68
N TYR A 135 15.24 7.02 15.80
CA TYR A 135 15.62 5.64 16.12
C TYR A 135 16.99 5.24 15.60
N GLN A 136 17.59 6.06 14.78
CA GLN A 136 18.83 5.72 14.09
C GLN A 136 19.97 5.51 15.10
N LYS A 137 20.01 6.27 16.17
CA LYS A 137 20.97 6.10 17.24
C LYS A 137 20.80 4.75 17.94
N LEU A 138 19.55 4.33 18.15
CA LEU A 138 19.26 3.02 18.73
C LEU A 138 19.64 1.89 17.80
N LYS A 139 19.41 2.05 16.50
CA LYS A 139 19.85 1.08 15.50
C LYS A 139 21.36 0.94 15.46
N SER A 140 22.10 2.03 15.52
CA SER A 140 23.55 2.00 15.57
C SER A 140 24.08 1.24 16.77
N ASN A 141 23.43 1.41 17.91
CA ASN A 141 23.80 0.70 19.13
C ASN A 141 23.43 -0.78 19.10
N ARG A 142 22.53 -1.17 18.20
CA ARG A 142 22.11 -2.57 18.00
C ARG A 142 22.89 -3.29 16.93
N ALA A 143 23.50 -2.56 16.03
CA ALA A 143 24.23 -3.11 14.90
C ALA A 143 25.57 -3.73 15.30
N ILE A 144 25.57 -4.34 16.36
CA ILE A 144 26.75 -4.96 16.96
C ILE A 144 26.83 -6.42 16.57
#